data_e40f63606a0222b12406b74794317398
#
_entry.id   e40f63606a0222b12406b74794317398
#
_cell.length_a   1.000
_cell.length_b   1.000
_cell.length_c   1.000
_cell.angle_alpha   90.00
_cell.angle_beta   90.00
_cell.angle_gamma   90.00
#
_symmetry.space_group_name_H-M   'P 1'
#
loop_
_entity.id
_entity.type
_entity.pdbx_description
1 polymer ?
#
loop_
_entity_poly.entity_id
_entity_poly.type
_entity_poly.pdbx_seq_one_letter_code
_entity_poly.pdbx_strand_id
1 'polypeptide(L)'
;MRIGRIIATAIFFALLGTPAAPADKIVPRAGHAIAPLPTDEAVRKGMVTIRDLVRTNHSLVTHRRMPPDHALRFAAQVKVEADRILATSNLSGEAQEKLRALLEEVVTGIGAVAKPDAGISPMDGLVRADEALARYPQEFDHPGWAPAQSLE
;
A
#
# COMPACT_ATOMS: atom_id res chain seq x y z
N MET A 1 3.34 47.12 -79.73
CA MET A 1 2.74 46.39 -80.83
C MET A 1 2.06 45.12 -80.28
N ARG A 2 0.76 45.08 -80.42
CA ARG A 2 -0.18 43.88 -80.46
C ARG A 2 -0.24 43.02 -79.21
N ILE A 3 -1.38 43.11 -78.45
CA ILE A 3 -2.63 42.43 -78.68
C ILE A 3 -2.48 40.95 -78.15
N GLY A 4 -3.10 40.49 -77.20
CA GLY A 4 -4.45 40.45 -76.81
C GLY A 4 -4.74 39.05 -76.32
N ARG A 5 -5.51 38.90 -75.44
CA ARG A 5 -6.82 38.13 -75.38
C ARG A 5 -7.07 37.56 -74.03
N ILE A 6 -8.08 38.11 -73.49
CA ILE A 6 -9.03 37.63 -72.51
C ILE A 6 -9.46 36.19 -72.84
N ILE A 7 -9.55 35.28 -71.88
CA ILE A 7 -10.60 34.31 -71.74
C ILE A 7 -10.85 34.08 -70.24
N ALA A 8 -12.10 34.30 -69.92
CA ALA A 8 -12.74 34.07 -68.65
C ALA A 8 -13.04 32.59 -68.46
N THR A 9 -13.46 32.25 -67.24
CA THR A 9 -14.29 31.13 -66.86
C THR A 9 -13.52 30.09 -66.03
N ALA A 10 -13.88 29.76 -64.87
CA ALA A 10 -15.06 29.38 -64.19
C ALA A 10 -14.79 29.19 -62.70
N ILE A 11 -15.71 29.68 -61.94
CA ILE A 11 -15.83 29.42 -60.49
C ILE A 11 -16.18 27.96 -60.31
N PHE A 12 -15.34 27.20 -59.64
CA PHE A 12 -15.72 25.90 -59.12
C PHE A 12 -15.59 25.94 -57.59
N PHE A 13 -16.73 26.11 -56.97
CA PHE A 13 -16.90 26.00 -55.53
C PHE A 13 -16.82 24.49 -55.16
N ALA A 14 -15.67 24.01 -54.78
CA ALA A 14 -15.54 22.69 -54.19
C ALA A 14 -15.64 22.83 -52.66
N LEU A 15 -16.79 22.51 -52.11
CA LEU A 15 -16.97 22.19 -50.73
C LEU A 15 -16.10 20.96 -50.40
N LEU A 16 -14.91 21.18 -49.91
CA LEU A 16 -14.14 20.13 -49.27
C LEU A 16 -14.54 20.07 -47.80
N GLY A 17 -15.38 19.09 -47.49
CA GLY A 17 -15.67 18.72 -46.12
C GLY A 17 -14.38 18.39 -45.40
N THR A 18 -14.16 19.07 -44.28
CA THR A 18 -13.13 18.74 -43.32
C THR A 18 -13.42 17.33 -42.78
N PRO A 19 -12.48 16.37 -42.90
CA PRO A 19 -12.64 15.11 -42.19
C PRO A 19 -12.53 15.42 -40.68
N ALA A 20 -13.62 15.22 -39.95
CA ALA A 20 -13.60 15.19 -38.52
C ALA A 20 -12.60 14.11 -38.09
N ALA A 21 -11.51 14.52 -37.46
CA ALA A 21 -10.60 13.61 -36.81
C ALA A 21 -11.40 12.80 -35.78
N PRO A 22 -11.25 11.48 -35.73
CA PRO A 22 -11.90 10.70 -34.70
C PRO A 22 -11.37 11.19 -33.35
N ALA A 23 -12.29 11.64 -32.48
CA ALA A 23 -11.97 11.92 -31.10
C ALA A 23 -11.28 10.68 -30.53
N ASP A 24 -9.99 10.83 -30.27
CA ASP A 24 -9.20 9.84 -29.59
C ASP A 24 -9.90 9.60 -28.25
N LYS A 25 -10.62 8.46 -28.18
CA LYS A 25 -11.18 7.99 -26.93
C LYS A 25 -9.97 7.78 -26.01
N ILE A 26 -9.75 8.73 -25.12
CA ILE A 26 -8.89 8.54 -23.96
C ILE A 26 -9.47 7.34 -23.23
N VAL A 27 -9.00 6.16 -23.58
CA VAL A 27 -9.22 4.96 -22.80
C VAL A 27 -8.52 5.25 -21.48
N PRO A 28 -9.24 5.35 -20.35
CA PRO A 28 -8.57 5.44 -19.06
C PRO A 28 -7.64 4.24 -19.03
N ARG A 29 -6.34 4.51 -18.96
CA ARG A 29 -5.34 3.47 -18.72
C ARG A 29 -5.70 2.91 -17.35
N ALA A 30 -6.48 1.84 -17.32
CA ALA A 30 -6.69 1.06 -16.13
C ALA A 30 -5.29 0.71 -15.64
N GLY A 31 -4.82 1.45 -14.63
CA GLY A 31 -3.64 1.06 -13.90
C GLY A 31 -3.86 -0.41 -13.56
N HIS A 32 -2.92 -1.25 -13.89
CA HIS A 32 -2.97 -2.65 -13.50
C HIS A 32 -3.00 -2.63 -11.98
N ALA A 33 -4.20 -2.64 -11.40
CA ALA A 33 -4.37 -2.95 -10.00
C ALA A 33 -3.84 -4.39 -9.88
N ILE A 34 -2.62 -4.51 -9.37
CA ILE A 34 -2.05 -5.81 -9.05
C ILE A 34 -3.05 -6.45 -8.10
N ALA A 35 -3.61 -7.59 -8.48
CA ALA A 35 -4.57 -8.28 -7.63
C ALA A 35 -3.90 -8.59 -6.28
N PRO A 36 -4.60 -8.38 -5.15
CA PRO A 36 -4.03 -8.68 -3.85
C PRO A 36 -3.57 -10.13 -3.77
N LEU A 37 -2.46 -10.35 -3.10
CA LEU A 37 -1.88 -11.68 -2.90
C LEU A 37 -2.77 -12.53 -1.98
N PRO A 38 -2.89 -13.83 -2.22
CA PRO A 38 -3.72 -14.70 -1.40
C PRO A 38 -3.19 -14.79 0.04
N THR A 39 -4.08 -15.00 0.99
CA THR A 39 -3.74 -15.28 2.39
C THR A 39 -4.39 -16.58 2.83
N ASP A 40 -3.75 -17.27 3.74
CA ASP A 40 -4.31 -18.42 4.45
C ASP A 40 -4.87 -18.04 5.83
N GLU A 41 -5.46 -19.00 6.50
CA GLU A 41 -6.06 -18.80 7.83
C GLU A 41 -5.00 -18.44 8.89
N ALA A 42 -3.80 -19.02 8.81
CA ALA A 42 -2.71 -18.74 9.74
C ALA A 42 -2.26 -17.28 9.64
N VAL A 43 -2.08 -16.78 8.41
CA VAL A 43 -1.75 -15.38 8.14
C VAL A 43 -2.87 -14.46 8.64
N ARG A 44 -4.13 -14.73 8.29
CA ARG A 44 -5.25 -13.87 8.68
C ARG A 44 -5.37 -13.76 10.21
N LYS A 45 -5.37 -14.89 10.92
CA LYS A 45 -5.44 -14.90 12.40
C LYS A 45 -4.25 -14.18 13.04
N GLY A 46 -3.05 -14.48 12.57
CA GLY A 46 -1.84 -13.89 13.12
C GLY A 46 -1.75 -12.39 12.90
N MET A 47 -2.09 -11.92 11.70
CA MET A 47 -2.11 -10.48 11.40
C MET A 47 -3.15 -9.73 12.23
N VAL A 48 -4.32 -10.31 12.49
CA VAL A 48 -5.30 -9.74 13.43
C VAL A 48 -4.72 -9.65 14.83
N THR A 49 -4.02 -10.68 15.31
CA THR A 49 -3.37 -10.67 16.63
C THR A 49 -2.31 -9.57 16.73
N ILE A 50 -1.44 -9.43 15.72
CA ILE A 50 -0.43 -8.37 15.67
C ILE A 50 -1.09 -7.00 15.68
N ARG A 51 -2.08 -6.77 14.81
CA ARG A 51 -2.84 -5.51 14.77
C ARG A 51 -3.44 -5.17 16.13
N ASP A 52 -4.06 -6.12 16.80
CA ASP A 52 -4.72 -5.90 18.08
C ASP A 52 -3.70 -5.64 19.20
N LEU A 53 -2.52 -6.27 19.17
CA LEU A 53 -1.40 -5.95 20.05
C LEU A 53 -0.93 -4.50 19.86
N VAL A 54 -0.75 -4.06 18.61
CA VAL A 54 -0.35 -2.69 18.28
C VAL A 54 -1.41 -1.71 18.75
N ARG A 55 -2.67 -1.94 18.40
CA ARG A 55 -3.81 -1.09 18.79
C ARG A 55 -3.93 -0.93 20.31
N THR A 56 -3.85 -2.03 21.06
CA THR A 56 -3.96 -2.01 22.52
C THR A 56 -2.84 -1.19 23.17
N ASN A 57 -1.65 -1.19 22.58
CA ASN A 57 -0.47 -0.52 23.13
C ASN A 57 -0.25 0.88 22.55
N HIS A 58 -0.96 1.25 21.48
CA HIS A 58 -0.78 2.51 20.74
C HIS A 58 -0.79 3.73 21.66
N SER A 59 -1.83 3.88 22.48
CA SER A 59 -1.98 5.03 23.40
C SER A 59 -0.84 5.13 24.44
N LEU A 60 -0.33 4.00 24.91
CA LEU A 60 0.80 4.00 25.87
C LEU A 60 2.09 4.55 25.24
N VAL A 61 2.32 4.23 23.96
CA VAL A 61 3.49 4.74 23.24
C VAL A 61 3.32 6.21 22.89
N THR A 62 2.18 6.59 22.30
CA THR A 62 1.91 7.97 21.83
C THR A 62 1.93 8.98 22.98
N HIS A 63 1.44 8.59 24.15
CA HIS A 63 1.50 9.45 25.36
C HIS A 63 2.76 9.27 26.20
N ARG A 64 3.76 8.52 25.71
CA ARG A 64 5.02 8.26 26.42
C ARG A 64 4.81 7.69 27.84
N ARG A 65 3.80 6.83 27.99
CA ARG A 65 3.41 6.22 29.28
C ARG A 65 3.74 4.74 29.37
N MET A 66 4.38 4.17 28.34
CA MET A 66 4.70 2.75 28.31
C MET A 66 5.89 2.45 29.23
N PRO A 67 5.71 1.59 30.27
CA PRO A 67 6.82 1.16 31.11
C PRO A 67 7.83 0.31 30.31
N PRO A 68 9.14 0.38 30.61
CA PRO A 68 10.16 -0.36 29.87
C PRO A 68 9.91 -1.87 29.81
N ASP A 69 9.54 -2.49 30.93
CA ASP A 69 9.24 -3.93 30.97
C ASP A 69 8.01 -4.29 30.13
N HIS A 70 7.04 -3.40 30.05
CA HIS A 70 5.87 -3.59 29.19
C HIS A 70 6.26 -3.49 27.73
N ALA A 71 7.10 -2.52 27.37
CA ALA A 71 7.59 -2.37 26.00
C ALA A 71 8.37 -3.61 25.54
N LEU A 72 9.21 -4.18 26.41
CA LEU A 72 9.93 -5.43 26.12
C LEU A 72 8.99 -6.61 25.90
N ARG A 73 7.94 -6.77 26.74
CA ARG A 73 6.94 -7.82 26.58
C ARG A 73 6.12 -7.62 25.29
N PHE A 74 5.72 -6.40 25.01
CA PHE A 74 5.00 -6.07 23.78
C PHE A 74 5.80 -6.44 22.53
N ALA A 75 7.07 -6.04 22.47
CA ALA A 75 7.94 -6.39 21.35
C ALA A 75 8.14 -7.92 21.22
N ALA A 76 8.32 -8.62 22.35
CA ALA A 76 8.46 -10.07 22.36
C ALA A 76 7.18 -10.77 21.84
N GLN A 77 6.00 -10.31 22.24
CA GLN A 77 4.72 -10.87 21.78
C GLN A 77 4.53 -10.69 20.27
N VAL A 78 4.81 -9.49 19.74
CA VAL A 78 4.72 -9.23 18.30
C VAL A 78 5.71 -10.10 17.53
N LYS A 79 6.95 -10.23 18.02
CA LYS A 79 7.94 -11.10 17.38
C LYS A 79 7.53 -12.58 17.37
N VAL A 80 7.06 -13.10 18.49
CA VAL A 80 6.59 -14.51 18.59
C VAL A 80 5.45 -14.76 17.64
N GLU A 81 4.51 -13.84 17.52
CA GLU A 81 3.39 -13.97 16.60
C GLU A 81 3.84 -13.90 15.13
N ALA A 82 4.76 -13.00 14.79
CA ALA A 82 5.34 -12.93 13.45
C ALA A 82 6.10 -14.23 13.08
N ASP A 83 6.91 -14.74 13.98
CA ASP A 83 7.61 -16.01 13.79
C ASP A 83 6.61 -17.18 13.61
N ARG A 84 5.52 -17.20 14.39
CA ARG A 84 4.46 -18.19 14.28
C ARG A 84 3.77 -18.14 12.91
N ILE A 85 3.42 -16.95 12.43
CA ILE A 85 2.83 -16.77 11.09
C ILE A 85 3.75 -17.38 10.04
N LEU A 86 5.04 -17.01 10.04
CA LEU A 86 6.00 -17.51 9.06
C LEU A 86 6.24 -19.03 9.13
N ALA A 87 6.11 -19.62 10.32
CA ALA A 87 6.28 -21.05 10.53
C ALA A 87 5.06 -21.89 10.13
N THR A 88 3.85 -21.29 10.19
CA THR A 88 2.59 -22.03 10.00
C THR A 88 1.85 -21.69 8.73
N SER A 89 2.22 -20.60 8.04
CA SER A 89 1.63 -20.23 6.76
C SER A 89 2.04 -21.18 5.64
N ASN A 90 1.10 -21.46 4.74
CA ASN A 90 1.34 -22.26 3.53
C ASN A 90 1.56 -21.37 2.30
N LEU A 91 1.88 -20.09 2.49
CA LEU A 91 2.20 -19.19 1.39
C LEU A 91 3.54 -19.57 0.75
N SER A 92 3.68 -19.26 -0.53
CA SER A 92 4.89 -19.53 -1.30
C SER A 92 5.18 -18.40 -2.29
N GLY A 93 6.38 -18.37 -2.83
CA GLY A 93 6.80 -17.40 -3.84
C GLY A 93 6.65 -15.96 -3.36
N GLU A 94 6.14 -15.09 -4.23
CA GLU A 94 6.01 -13.65 -3.98
C GLU A 94 5.19 -13.32 -2.72
N ALA A 95 4.11 -14.06 -2.47
CA ALA A 95 3.26 -13.83 -1.31
C ALA A 95 4.02 -14.06 0.00
N GLN A 96 4.82 -15.12 0.07
CA GLN A 96 5.66 -15.42 1.24
C GLN A 96 6.76 -14.37 1.44
N GLU A 97 7.42 -13.95 0.36
CA GLU A 97 8.49 -12.95 0.43
C GLU A 97 7.98 -11.60 0.90
N LYS A 98 6.87 -11.13 0.34
CA LYS A 98 6.24 -9.88 0.75
C LYS A 98 5.73 -9.92 2.18
N LEU A 99 5.10 -11.04 2.59
CA LEU A 99 4.66 -11.20 3.97
C LEU A 99 5.84 -11.15 4.94
N ARG A 100 6.95 -11.82 4.63
CA ARG A 100 8.16 -11.80 5.44
C ARG A 100 8.70 -10.38 5.59
N ALA A 101 8.83 -9.64 4.48
CA ALA A 101 9.32 -8.26 4.50
C ALA A 101 8.42 -7.34 5.35
N LEU A 102 7.10 -7.47 5.19
CA LEU A 102 6.13 -6.70 5.96
C LEU A 102 6.22 -7.02 7.47
N LEU A 103 6.28 -8.29 7.84
CA LEU A 103 6.42 -8.71 9.24
C LEU A 103 7.75 -8.25 9.84
N GLU A 104 8.83 -8.25 9.08
CA GLU A 104 10.14 -7.75 9.50
C GLU A 104 10.08 -6.24 9.80
N GLU A 105 9.39 -5.45 8.98
CA GLU A 105 9.19 -4.03 9.25
C GLU A 105 8.38 -3.79 10.53
N VAL A 106 7.30 -4.56 10.76
CA VAL A 106 6.50 -4.48 11.98
C VAL A 106 7.34 -4.83 13.20
N VAL A 107 8.06 -5.95 13.16
CA VAL A 107 8.91 -6.41 14.27
C VAL A 107 10.03 -5.40 14.57
N THR A 108 10.66 -4.85 13.53
CA THR A 108 11.71 -3.82 13.68
C THR A 108 11.14 -2.55 14.30
N GLY A 109 9.97 -2.09 13.82
CA GLY A 109 9.29 -0.91 14.37
C GLY A 109 8.95 -1.08 15.84
N ILE A 110 8.31 -2.19 16.21
CA ILE A 110 7.95 -2.46 17.61
C ILE A 110 9.18 -2.76 18.46
N GLY A 111 10.23 -3.33 17.89
CA GLY A 111 11.53 -3.49 18.53
C GLY A 111 12.14 -2.16 18.98
N ALA A 112 12.01 -1.11 18.14
CA ALA A 112 12.47 0.24 18.48
C ALA A 112 11.64 0.90 19.60
N VAL A 113 10.36 0.51 19.76
CA VAL A 113 9.57 0.94 20.93
C VAL A 113 10.17 0.41 22.23
N ALA A 114 10.63 -0.84 22.23
CA ALA A 114 11.20 -1.49 23.42
C ALA A 114 12.66 -1.09 23.70
N LYS A 115 13.42 -0.91 22.65
CA LYS A 115 14.85 -0.54 22.71
C LYS A 115 15.12 0.54 21.65
N PRO A 116 14.90 1.81 21.99
CA PRO A 116 15.23 2.90 21.08
C PRO A 116 16.70 2.86 20.73
N ASP A 117 16.99 2.82 19.45
CA ASP A 117 18.37 2.89 18.96
C ASP A 117 18.74 4.33 18.60
N ALA A 118 20.05 4.61 18.42
CA ALA A 118 20.52 5.93 18.03
C ALA A 118 19.90 6.35 16.70
N GLY A 119 18.87 7.21 16.75
CA GLY A 119 18.18 7.74 15.58
C GLY A 119 16.74 7.25 15.36
N ILE A 120 16.24 6.28 16.11
CA ILE A 120 14.84 5.84 16.00
C ILE A 120 14.18 5.99 17.38
N SER A 121 13.22 6.93 17.48
CA SER A 121 12.44 7.08 18.71
C SER A 121 11.37 5.97 18.82
N PRO A 122 10.84 5.71 20.04
CA PRO A 122 9.70 4.80 20.21
C PRO A 122 8.49 5.16 19.33
N MET A 123 8.28 6.47 19.12
CA MET A 123 7.19 6.96 18.27
C MET A 123 7.45 6.65 16.78
N ASP A 124 8.67 6.86 16.30
CA ASP A 124 9.03 6.53 14.92
C ASP A 124 8.94 5.02 14.67
N GLY A 125 9.30 4.22 15.68
CA GLY A 125 9.12 2.77 15.64
C GLY A 125 7.66 2.36 15.51
N LEU A 126 6.78 2.97 16.31
CA LEU A 126 5.33 2.74 16.22
C LEU A 126 4.77 3.15 14.85
N VAL A 127 5.13 4.35 14.36
CA VAL A 127 4.70 4.83 13.03
C VAL A 127 5.11 3.86 11.93
N ARG A 128 6.34 3.35 11.96
CA ARG A 128 6.80 2.34 10.99
C ARG A 128 5.95 1.07 11.02
N ALA A 129 5.60 0.57 12.20
CA ALA A 129 4.75 -0.61 12.34
C ALA A 129 3.32 -0.34 11.84
N ASP A 130 2.75 0.82 12.16
CA ASP A 130 1.42 1.23 11.68
C ASP A 130 1.37 1.37 10.17
N GLU A 131 2.39 1.94 9.53
CA GLU A 131 2.51 2.05 8.08
C GLU A 131 2.59 0.68 7.41
N ALA A 132 3.36 -0.25 7.98
CA ALA A 132 3.43 -1.61 7.48
C ALA A 132 2.05 -2.30 7.57
N LEU A 133 1.36 -2.18 8.71
CA LEU A 133 0.02 -2.72 8.89
C LEU A 133 -1.03 -2.06 7.98
N ALA A 134 -0.88 -0.78 7.64
CA ALA A 134 -1.75 -0.07 6.70
C ALA A 134 -1.55 -0.54 5.25
N ARG A 135 -0.33 -0.96 4.87
CA ARG A 135 -0.05 -1.54 3.55
C ARG A 135 -0.58 -2.96 3.39
N TYR A 136 -0.66 -3.73 4.48
CA TYR A 136 -1.08 -5.12 4.43
C TYR A 136 -2.36 -5.38 3.61
N PRO A 137 -3.49 -4.68 3.82
CA PRO A 137 -4.72 -4.92 3.05
C PRO A 137 -4.65 -4.43 1.60
N GLN A 138 -3.63 -3.66 1.24
CA GLN A 138 -3.39 -3.22 -0.14
C GLN A 138 -2.64 -4.29 -0.94
N GLU A 139 -1.82 -5.08 -0.25
CA GLU A 139 -0.98 -6.11 -0.84
C GLU A 139 -1.58 -7.51 -0.73
N PHE A 140 -2.42 -7.75 0.29
CA PHE A 140 -2.95 -9.07 0.62
C PHE A 140 -4.48 -9.08 0.70
N ASP A 141 -5.07 -10.15 0.16
CA ASP A 141 -6.51 -10.41 0.27
C ASP A 141 -6.86 -10.91 1.69
N HIS A 142 -7.38 -10.01 2.52
CA HIS A 142 -7.82 -10.32 3.87
C HIS A 142 -9.24 -9.79 4.09
N PRO A 143 -10.27 -10.59 3.79
CA PRO A 143 -11.66 -10.19 4.00
C PRO A 143 -11.92 -9.77 5.45
N GLY A 144 -12.53 -8.60 5.64
CA GLY A 144 -12.87 -8.08 6.97
C GLY A 144 -11.70 -7.45 7.74
N TRP A 145 -10.55 -7.19 7.09
CA TRP A 145 -9.48 -6.44 7.74
C TRP A 145 -9.94 -5.04 8.13
N ALA A 146 -9.74 -4.67 9.39
CA ALA A 146 -9.96 -3.33 9.91
C ALA A 146 -8.61 -2.70 10.31
N PRO A 147 -8.35 -1.41 9.98
CA PRO A 147 -7.10 -0.74 10.34
C PRO A 147 -6.86 -0.71 11.86
N ALA A 148 -5.59 -0.66 12.27
CA ALA A 148 -5.21 -0.58 13.69
C ALA A 148 -5.67 0.73 14.35
N GLN A 149 -5.77 1.81 13.59
CA GLN A 149 -6.03 3.19 14.08
C GLN A 149 -7.52 3.57 14.18
N SER A 150 -8.46 2.64 14.10
CA SER A 150 -9.91 2.95 14.06
C SER A 150 -10.54 3.26 15.43
N LEU A 151 -9.80 3.76 16.39
CA LEU A 151 -10.33 4.21 17.70
C LEU A 151 -9.96 5.68 17.93
N GLU A 152 -10.70 6.59 17.31
CA GLU A 152 -10.95 7.92 17.85
C GLU A 152 -12.14 7.89 18.79
#